data_4ce9479fb74e25d8c53722ba7d3f4ff6
#
_entry.id   4ce9479fb74e25d8c53722ba7d3f4ff6
#
_cell.length_a   1.000
_cell.length_b   1.000
_cell.length_c   1.000
_cell.angle_alpha   90.00
_cell.angle_beta   90.00
_cell.angle_gamma   90.00
#
_symmetry.space_group_name_H-M   'P 1'
#
loop_
_entity.id
_entity.type
_entity.pdbx_description
1 polymer ?
#
loop_
_entity_poly.entity_id
_entity_poly.type
_entity_poly.pdbx_seq_one_letter_code
_entity_poly.pdbx_strand_id
1 'polypeptide(L)'
;MSGSNGLFNPTADITRAQLVTTLYRLAGEPAVTDKSALTDFSDVAEGKYYTDAVCWAYAEGVTTGTDGKFNPTDKLTRQQMAAFFFRYAEVMDMDTSARGDYSSMVNADKLSSYAKEPMAWAVGAGLISGSDVTVNGVAAKDLNPRGNTTRAQVATILMRFCAE
;
A
#
# COMPACT_ATOMS: atom_id res chain seq x y z
N MET A 1 8.22 -2.24 10.40
CA MET A 1 7.17 -1.44 11.11
C MET A 1 7.49 -1.38 12.59
N SER A 2 7.53 -0.19 13.17
CA SER A 2 7.78 0.02 14.62
C SER A 2 6.46 0.28 15.36
N GLY A 3 6.42 -0.05 16.66
CA GLY A 3 5.29 0.27 17.54
C GLY A 3 5.33 1.71 18.05
N SER A 4 4.36 2.08 18.86
CA SER A 4 4.30 3.35 19.59
C SER A 4 4.05 3.05 21.06
N ASN A 5 4.82 3.70 21.95
CA ASN A 5 4.73 3.50 23.41
C ASN A 5 4.79 2.01 23.83
N GLY A 6 5.65 1.22 23.17
CA GLY A 6 5.77 -0.22 23.43
C GLY A 6 4.63 -1.09 22.91
N LEU A 7 3.65 -0.52 22.21
CA LEU A 7 2.48 -1.23 21.68
C LEU A 7 2.51 -1.26 20.14
N PHE A 8 2.22 -2.42 19.56
CA PHE A 8 2.09 -2.56 18.10
C PHE A 8 0.79 -1.98 17.54
N ASN A 9 -0.29 -1.98 18.31
CA ASN A 9 -1.63 -1.52 17.91
C ASN A 9 -2.12 -2.18 16.61
N PRO A 10 -2.33 -3.51 16.57
CA PRO A 10 -2.58 -4.26 15.34
C PRO A 10 -3.86 -3.85 14.62
N THR A 11 -4.89 -3.42 15.35
CA THR A 11 -6.21 -3.04 14.83
C THR A 11 -6.29 -1.57 14.37
N ALA A 12 -5.26 -0.77 14.66
CA ALA A 12 -5.23 0.62 14.20
C ALA A 12 -5.02 0.69 12.68
N ASP A 13 -5.71 1.63 12.03
CA ASP A 13 -5.50 1.92 10.62
C ASP A 13 -4.08 2.47 10.40
N ILE A 14 -3.46 2.04 9.32
CA ILE A 14 -2.16 2.58 8.87
C ILE A 14 -2.38 3.79 7.97
N THR A 15 -1.47 4.78 8.06
CA THR A 15 -1.49 5.92 7.14
C THR A 15 -0.61 5.66 5.92
N ARG A 16 -0.83 6.47 4.87
CA ARG A 16 -0.02 6.44 3.64
C ARG A 16 1.46 6.70 3.94
N ALA A 17 1.78 7.69 4.78
CA ALA A 17 3.14 7.97 5.21
C ALA A 17 3.80 6.80 5.96
N GLN A 18 3.05 6.11 6.80
CA GLN A 18 3.57 4.94 7.54
C GLN A 18 3.90 3.78 6.60
N LEU A 19 3.05 3.52 5.58
CA LEU A 19 3.37 2.48 4.59
C LEU A 19 4.62 2.85 3.78
N VAL A 20 4.66 4.05 3.19
CA VAL A 20 5.80 4.48 2.38
C VAL A 20 7.10 4.46 3.18
N THR A 21 7.08 4.91 4.45
CA THR A 21 8.25 4.80 5.34
C THR A 21 8.67 3.34 5.57
N THR A 22 7.70 2.42 5.62
CA THR A 22 8.01 1.00 5.76
C THR A 22 8.66 0.43 4.50
N LEU A 23 8.15 0.78 3.31
CA LEU A 23 8.73 0.36 2.02
C LEU A 23 10.13 0.95 1.81
N TYR A 24 10.34 2.22 2.14
CA TYR A 24 11.65 2.88 2.09
C TYR A 24 12.70 2.15 2.96
N ARG A 25 12.30 1.77 4.19
CA ARG A 25 13.16 0.96 5.07
C ARG A 25 13.41 -0.43 4.53
N LEU A 26 12.42 -1.05 3.91
CA LEU A 26 12.57 -2.36 3.26
C LEU A 26 13.55 -2.29 2.09
N ALA A 27 13.60 -1.16 1.38
CA ALA A 27 14.59 -0.89 0.32
C ALA A 27 16.00 -0.60 0.85
N GLY A 28 16.21 -0.59 2.17
CA GLY A 28 17.52 -0.32 2.79
C GLY A 28 17.82 1.16 3.02
N GLU A 29 16.79 2.01 3.03
CA GLU A 29 16.92 3.46 3.25
C GLU A 29 17.95 4.11 2.28
N PRO A 30 17.76 3.98 0.95
CA PRO A 30 18.71 4.54 0.00
C PRO A 30 18.84 6.06 0.13
N ALA A 31 20.02 6.60 -0.23
CA ALA A 31 20.27 8.04 -0.15
C ALA A 31 19.30 8.82 -1.04
N VAL A 32 18.62 9.81 -0.46
CA VAL A 32 17.64 10.66 -1.15
C VAL A 32 18.36 11.88 -1.72
N THR A 33 18.57 11.90 -3.03
CA THR A 33 19.19 13.02 -3.76
C THR A 33 18.15 13.90 -4.44
N ASP A 34 17.03 13.33 -4.87
CA ASP A 34 15.90 14.06 -5.46
C ASP A 34 14.87 14.40 -4.37
N LYS A 35 14.65 15.69 -4.17
CA LYS A 35 13.67 16.22 -3.22
C LYS A 35 12.53 16.99 -3.91
N SER A 36 12.29 16.72 -5.20
CA SER A 36 11.21 17.36 -5.96
C SER A 36 9.82 17.18 -5.32
N ALA A 37 9.61 16.08 -4.59
CA ALA A 37 8.38 15.87 -3.83
C ALA A 37 8.04 16.99 -2.85
N LEU A 38 9.03 17.73 -2.32
CA LEU A 38 8.82 18.88 -1.44
C LEU A 38 8.25 20.10 -2.17
N THR A 39 8.46 20.17 -3.48
CA THR A 39 7.92 21.23 -4.33
C THR A 39 6.60 20.82 -4.97
N ASP A 40 6.51 19.56 -5.41
CA ASP A 40 5.39 19.05 -6.19
C ASP A 40 4.19 18.66 -5.31
N PHE A 41 4.43 18.31 -4.03
CA PHE A 41 3.36 18.03 -3.08
C PHE A 41 3.23 19.15 -2.04
N SER A 42 2.10 19.84 -2.06
CA SER A 42 1.82 20.97 -1.16
C SER A 42 1.68 20.58 0.33
N ASP A 43 1.58 19.29 0.63
CA ASP A 43 1.35 18.74 1.96
C ASP A 43 2.51 17.88 2.50
N VAL A 44 3.64 17.89 1.82
CA VAL A 44 4.88 17.24 2.28
C VAL A 44 5.85 18.30 2.75
N ALA A 45 6.09 18.35 4.06
CA ALA A 45 7.02 19.28 4.67
C ALA A 45 8.38 18.62 4.95
N GLU A 46 9.44 19.42 4.95
CA GLU A 46 10.78 18.99 5.36
C GLU A 46 10.84 18.64 6.86
N GLY A 47 11.73 17.74 7.25
CA GLY A 47 11.97 17.38 8.64
C GLY A 47 10.91 16.51 9.30
N LYS A 48 9.96 15.95 8.55
CA LYS A 48 9.01 14.95 9.06
C LYS A 48 9.63 13.55 8.97
N TYR A 49 9.17 12.62 9.81
CA TYR A 49 9.68 11.23 9.83
C TYR A 49 9.53 10.50 8.50
N TYR A 50 8.64 10.98 7.64
CA TYR A 50 8.33 10.38 6.33
C TYR A 50 8.93 11.17 5.15
N THR A 51 9.59 12.31 5.38
CA THR A 51 10.03 13.21 4.30
C THR A 51 10.91 12.49 3.29
N ASP A 52 11.98 11.86 3.75
CA ASP A 52 12.91 11.15 2.87
C ASP A 52 12.24 9.96 2.17
N ALA A 53 11.38 9.23 2.89
CA ALA A 53 10.62 8.12 2.32
C ALA A 53 9.67 8.56 1.20
N VAL A 54 9.00 9.70 1.35
CA VAL A 54 8.11 10.26 0.31
C VAL A 54 8.91 10.76 -0.88
N CYS A 55 10.03 11.47 -0.64
CA CYS A 55 10.91 11.92 -1.71
C CYS A 55 11.47 10.75 -2.53
N TRP A 56 11.96 9.71 -1.85
CA TRP A 56 12.40 8.47 -2.51
C TRP A 56 11.28 7.82 -3.31
N ALA A 57 10.12 7.61 -2.69
CA ALA A 57 9.00 6.95 -3.35
C ALA A 57 8.46 7.71 -4.57
N TYR A 58 8.56 9.03 -4.55
CA TYR A 58 8.19 9.88 -5.68
C TYR A 58 9.23 9.80 -6.80
N ALA A 59 10.50 9.92 -6.47
CA ALA A 59 11.61 9.85 -7.42
C ALA A 59 11.66 8.48 -8.14
N GLU A 60 11.43 7.39 -7.42
CA GLU A 60 11.41 6.02 -7.97
C GLU A 60 10.07 5.63 -8.62
N GLY A 61 9.04 6.48 -8.56
CA GLY A 61 7.73 6.17 -9.15
C GLY A 61 6.83 5.24 -8.32
N VAL A 62 7.19 4.95 -7.07
CA VAL A 62 6.34 4.19 -6.13
C VAL A 62 5.06 4.95 -5.80
N THR A 63 5.11 6.28 -5.80
CA THR A 63 3.94 7.16 -5.69
C THR A 63 3.97 8.29 -6.70
N THR A 64 2.78 8.71 -7.14
CA THR A 64 2.60 9.90 -7.99
C THR A 64 1.79 11.00 -7.28
N GLY A 65 1.29 10.71 -6.07
CA GLY A 65 0.34 11.58 -5.39
C GLY A 65 -1.02 11.68 -6.10
N THR A 66 -1.79 12.67 -5.71
CA THR A 66 -3.09 13.00 -6.31
C THR A 66 -3.31 14.51 -6.16
N ASP A 67 -3.59 15.19 -7.27
CA ASP A 67 -3.87 16.64 -7.30
C ASP A 67 -2.80 17.48 -6.56
N GLY A 68 -1.50 17.16 -6.77
CA GLY A 68 -0.38 17.88 -6.13
C GLY A 68 -0.28 17.65 -4.62
N LYS A 69 -0.81 16.51 -4.13
CA LYS A 69 -0.73 16.10 -2.71
C LYS A 69 -0.32 14.66 -2.57
N PHE A 70 0.46 14.36 -1.55
CA PHE A 70 0.76 13.00 -1.13
C PHE A 70 -0.28 12.45 -0.14
N ASN A 71 -0.91 13.32 0.65
CA ASN A 71 -1.87 12.98 1.71
C ASN A 71 -1.24 12.07 2.79
N PRO A 72 -0.17 12.49 3.49
CA PRO A 72 0.63 11.62 4.36
C PRO A 72 -0.16 11.06 5.56
N THR A 73 -1.13 11.80 6.06
CA THR A 73 -1.94 11.43 7.24
C THR A 73 -3.21 10.66 6.92
N ASP A 74 -3.57 10.58 5.64
CA ASP A 74 -4.76 9.85 5.23
C ASP A 74 -4.60 8.36 5.51
N LYS A 75 -5.70 7.72 5.87
CA LYS A 75 -5.76 6.27 6.05
C LYS A 75 -5.55 5.58 4.71
N LEU A 76 -4.75 4.54 4.74
CA LEU A 76 -4.44 3.74 3.56
C LEU A 76 -5.61 2.83 3.22
N THR A 77 -6.15 2.96 2.00
CA THR A 77 -7.15 2.01 1.52
C THR A 77 -6.51 0.73 0.97
N ARG A 78 -7.28 -0.35 0.91
CA ARG A 78 -6.79 -1.64 0.39
C ARG A 78 -6.31 -1.54 -1.06
N GLN A 79 -7.03 -0.82 -1.91
CA GLN A 79 -6.60 -0.63 -3.31
C GLN A 79 -5.32 0.22 -3.42
N GLN A 80 -5.14 1.23 -2.56
CA GLN A 80 -3.90 2.01 -2.51
C GLN A 80 -2.73 1.16 -2.03
N MET A 81 -2.95 0.30 -1.03
CA MET A 81 -1.94 -0.64 -0.55
C MET A 81 -1.46 -1.56 -1.68
N ALA A 82 -2.39 -2.17 -2.43
CA ALA A 82 -2.03 -3.01 -3.58
C ALA A 82 -1.19 -2.24 -4.61
N ALA A 83 -1.55 -0.98 -4.91
CA ALA A 83 -0.82 -0.14 -5.85
C ALA A 83 0.59 0.21 -5.36
N PHE A 84 0.77 0.50 -4.06
CA PHE A 84 2.08 0.77 -3.48
C PHE A 84 3.01 -0.45 -3.54
N PHE A 85 2.51 -1.63 -3.16
CA PHE A 85 3.30 -2.86 -3.21
C PHE A 85 3.65 -3.27 -4.64
N PHE A 86 2.71 -3.13 -5.58
CA PHE A 86 2.94 -3.44 -6.98
C PHE A 86 4.06 -2.57 -7.57
N ARG A 87 3.96 -1.25 -7.43
CA ARG A 87 4.98 -0.32 -7.92
C ARG A 87 6.33 -0.51 -7.21
N TYR A 88 6.30 -0.78 -5.92
CA TYR A 88 7.51 -1.12 -5.19
C TYR A 88 8.19 -2.39 -5.76
N ALA A 89 7.40 -3.42 -6.05
CA ALA A 89 7.91 -4.66 -6.66
C ALA A 89 8.55 -4.39 -8.03
N GLU A 90 7.91 -3.54 -8.87
CA GLU A 90 8.48 -3.14 -10.17
C GLU A 90 9.81 -2.38 -9.99
N VAL A 91 9.89 -1.44 -9.06
CA VAL A 91 11.11 -0.67 -8.76
C VAL A 91 12.25 -1.58 -8.25
N MET A 92 11.91 -2.63 -7.51
CA MET A 92 12.87 -3.59 -6.97
C MET A 92 13.17 -4.76 -7.93
N ASP A 93 12.71 -4.69 -9.19
CA ASP A 93 12.89 -5.72 -10.22
C ASP A 93 12.38 -7.11 -9.79
N MET A 94 11.29 -7.14 -9.00
CA MET A 94 10.63 -8.37 -8.57
C MET A 94 9.62 -8.84 -9.61
N ASP A 95 9.25 -10.13 -9.57
CA ASP A 95 8.24 -10.68 -10.49
C ASP A 95 6.85 -10.11 -10.19
N THR A 96 6.31 -9.34 -11.13
CA THR A 96 4.97 -8.79 -11.09
C THR A 96 4.01 -9.43 -12.09
N SER A 97 4.35 -10.61 -12.64
CA SER A 97 3.57 -11.29 -13.70
C SER A 97 2.32 -12.01 -13.19
N ALA A 98 2.26 -12.36 -11.90
CA ALA A 98 1.11 -13.07 -11.33
C ALA A 98 -0.20 -12.31 -11.57
N ARG A 99 -1.27 -13.02 -11.90
CA ARG A 99 -2.62 -12.46 -12.07
C ARG A 99 -3.66 -13.39 -11.45
N GLY A 100 -4.41 -12.87 -10.48
CA GLY A 100 -5.53 -13.57 -9.85
C GLY A 100 -6.86 -12.96 -10.25
N ASP A 101 -7.89 -13.80 -10.29
CA ASP A 101 -9.26 -13.36 -10.53
C ASP A 101 -9.93 -12.96 -9.22
N TYR A 102 -10.35 -11.72 -9.14
CA TYR A 102 -11.12 -11.16 -8.03
C TYR A 102 -12.55 -10.78 -8.43
N SER A 103 -12.96 -11.06 -9.68
CA SER A 103 -14.23 -10.58 -10.25
C SER A 103 -15.47 -11.08 -9.49
N SER A 104 -15.38 -12.25 -8.87
CA SER A 104 -16.45 -12.84 -8.05
C SER A 104 -16.52 -12.31 -6.62
N MET A 105 -15.52 -11.53 -6.19
CA MET A 105 -15.51 -10.98 -4.82
C MET A 105 -16.52 -9.85 -4.69
N VAL A 106 -17.15 -9.78 -3.51
CA VAL A 106 -18.05 -8.68 -3.15
C VAL A 106 -17.30 -7.35 -3.25
N ASN A 107 -17.96 -6.30 -3.73
CA ASN A 107 -17.39 -4.97 -3.94
C ASN A 107 -16.23 -4.89 -4.96
N ALA A 108 -15.99 -5.90 -5.77
CA ALA A 108 -14.96 -5.84 -6.83
C ALA A 108 -15.25 -4.72 -7.86
N ASP A 109 -16.52 -4.42 -8.12
CA ASP A 109 -16.99 -3.34 -8.99
C ASP A 109 -16.59 -1.94 -8.51
N LYS A 110 -16.30 -1.78 -7.20
CA LYS A 110 -15.88 -0.51 -6.60
C LYS A 110 -14.39 -0.22 -6.73
N LEU A 111 -13.62 -1.12 -7.35
CA LEU A 111 -12.20 -0.94 -7.58
C LEU A 111 -11.94 0.17 -8.60
N SER A 112 -11.08 1.11 -8.24
CA SER A 112 -10.67 2.20 -9.14
C SER A 112 -9.80 1.68 -10.28
N SER A 113 -9.87 2.34 -11.45
CA SER A 113 -9.17 1.89 -12.68
C SER A 113 -7.66 1.71 -12.47
N TYR A 114 -6.99 2.64 -11.77
CA TYR A 114 -5.55 2.58 -11.51
C TYR A 114 -5.11 1.37 -10.67
N ALA A 115 -6.04 0.80 -9.91
CA ALA A 115 -5.74 -0.29 -8.97
C ALA A 115 -6.11 -1.67 -9.53
N LYS A 116 -6.65 -1.77 -10.74
CA LYS A 116 -7.10 -3.04 -11.32
C LYS A 116 -5.95 -4.02 -11.54
N GLU A 117 -4.89 -3.57 -12.19
CA GLU A 117 -3.70 -4.40 -12.40
C GLU A 117 -2.95 -4.72 -11.10
N PRO A 118 -2.64 -3.73 -10.22
CA PRO A 118 -2.08 -4.01 -8.91
C PRO A 118 -2.89 -5.00 -8.07
N MET A 119 -4.22 -4.92 -8.11
CA MET A 119 -5.07 -5.84 -7.37
C MET A 119 -5.05 -7.25 -7.96
N ALA A 120 -5.07 -7.39 -9.29
CA ALA A 120 -4.95 -8.69 -9.96
C ALA A 120 -3.61 -9.36 -9.60
N TRP A 121 -2.53 -8.59 -9.60
CA TRP A 121 -1.23 -9.08 -9.15
C TRP A 121 -1.25 -9.48 -7.67
N ALA A 122 -1.74 -8.62 -6.78
CA ALA A 122 -1.74 -8.90 -5.34
C ALA A 122 -2.59 -10.14 -4.97
N VAL A 123 -3.68 -10.39 -5.71
CA VAL A 123 -4.49 -11.61 -5.56
C VAL A 123 -3.76 -12.82 -6.14
N GLY A 124 -3.15 -12.72 -7.32
CA GLY A 124 -2.40 -13.79 -7.97
C GLY A 124 -1.16 -14.22 -7.19
N ALA A 125 -0.44 -13.26 -6.59
CA ALA A 125 0.70 -13.50 -5.72
C ALA A 125 0.30 -13.94 -4.28
N GLY A 126 -1.00 -14.14 -4.00
CA GLY A 126 -1.47 -14.57 -2.68
C GLY A 126 -1.33 -13.53 -1.56
N LEU A 127 -1.02 -12.26 -1.89
CA LEU A 127 -0.89 -11.19 -0.92
C LEU A 127 -2.24 -10.76 -0.37
N ILE A 128 -3.27 -10.73 -1.22
CA ILE A 128 -4.65 -10.36 -0.88
C ILE A 128 -5.60 -11.51 -1.25
N SER A 129 -6.41 -11.98 -0.31
CA SER A 129 -7.38 -13.07 -0.51
C SER A 129 -8.84 -12.65 -0.27
N GLY A 130 -9.11 -11.37 -0.03
CA GLY A 130 -10.40 -10.87 0.44
C GLY A 130 -10.67 -11.22 1.91
N SER A 131 -11.70 -10.61 2.47
CA SER A 131 -12.17 -10.90 3.84
C SER A 131 -13.40 -11.81 3.79
N ASP A 132 -13.51 -12.73 4.75
CA ASP A 132 -14.70 -13.59 4.84
C ASP A 132 -15.94 -12.78 5.19
N VAL A 133 -16.99 -12.95 4.40
CA VAL A 133 -18.32 -12.33 4.60
C VAL A 133 -19.41 -13.33 4.30
N THR A 134 -20.61 -13.04 4.78
CA THR A 134 -21.81 -13.82 4.44
C THR A 134 -22.80 -12.92 3.72
N VAL A 135 -23.20 -13.30 2.51
CA VAL A 135 -24.18 -12.57 1.71
C VAL A 135 -25.39 -13.48 1.47
N ASN A 136 -26.55 -13.06 1.93
CA ASN A 136 -27.79 -13.85 1.85
C ASN A 136 -27.65 -15.29 2.36
N GLY A 137 -26.89 -15.48 3.46
CA GLY A 137 -26.63 -16.78 4.05
C GLY A 137 -25.56 -17.63 3.35
N VAL A 138 -24.90 -17.11 2.31
CA VAL A 138 -23.84 -17.80 1.55
C VAL A 138 -22.48 -17.18 1.89
N ALA A 139 -21.50 -18.03 2.16
CA ALA A 139 -20.13 -17.60 2.39
C ALA A 139 -19.53 -17.00 1.11
N ALA A 140 -18.89 -15.84 1.23
CA ALA A 140 -18.24 -15.12 0.13
C ALA A 140 -16.96 -14.44 0.60
N LYS A 141 -16.16 -13.94 -0.36
CA LYS A 141 -15.01 -13.07 -0.09
C LYS A 141 -15.35 -11.64 -0.45
N ASP A 142 -14.99 -10.68 0.39
CA ASP A 142 -15.14 -9.24 0.12
C ASP A 142 -13.77 -8.65 -0.20
N LEU A 143 -13.65 -8.07 -1.40
CA LEU A 143 -12.44 -7.35 -1.82
C LEU A 143 -12.25 -6.07 -1.02
N ASN A 144 -13.35 -5.38 -0.70
CA ASN A 144 -13.38 -4.12 0.05
C ASN A 144 -12.26 -3.13 -0.39
N PRO A 145 -12.19 -2.73 -1.66
CA PRO A 145 -11.04 -1.99 -2.19
C PRO A 145 -10.87 -0.60 -1.57
N ARG A 146 -11.96 0.03 -1.14
CA ARG A 146 -11.98 1.36 -0.53
C ARG A 146 -11.95 1.33 1.00
N GLY A 147 -12.00 0.17 1.61
CA GLY A 147 -11.87 0.02 3.06
C GLY A 147 -10.46 0.32 3.53
N ASN A 148 -10.33 0.89 4.74
CA ASN A 148 -9.05 1.14 5.37
C ASN A 148 -8.31 -0.16 5.66
N THR A 149 -7.00 -0.06 5.70
CA THR A 149 -6.11 -1.18 5.99
C THR A 149 -5.51 -1.03 7.38
N THR A 150 -5.58 -2.08 8.18
CA THR A 150 -5.00 -2.09 9.53
C THR A 150 -3.50 -2.40 9.48
N ARG A 151 -2.81 -2.05 10.56
CA ARG A 151 -1.39 -2.38 10.76
C ARG A 151 -1.12 -3.89 10.70
N ALA A 152 -2.02 -4.71 11.28
CA ALA A 152 -1.91 -6.17 11.21
C ALA A 152 -2.03 -6.70 9.78
N GLN A 153 -2.94 -6.15 8.98
CA GLN A 153 -3.10 -6.55 7.57
C GLN A 153 -1.83 -6.22 6.76
N VAL A 154 -1.27 -5.02 6.92
CA VAL A 154 -0.01 -4.66 6.25
C VAL A 154 1.14 -5.55 6.72
N ALA A 155 1.25 -5.85 8.01
CA ALA A 155 2.29 -6.75 8.53
C ALA A 155 2.18 -8.15 7.93
N THR A 156 0.97 -8.69 7.78
CA THR A 156 0.72 -9.99 7.13
C THR A 156 1.15 -9.97 5.67
N ILE A 157 0.83 -8.89 4.94
CA ILE A 157 1.22 -8.75 3.53
C ILE A 157 2.74 -8.61 3.41
N LEU A 158 3.39 -7.80 4.24
CA LEU A 158 4.85 -7.70 4.28
C LEU A 158 5.52 -9.04 4.54
N MET A 159 4.99 -9.83 5.47
CA MET A 159 5.51 -11.18 5.75
C MET A 159 5.45 -12.07 4.51
N ARG A 160 4.30 -12.08 3.80
CA ARG A 160 4.14 -12.85 2.56
C ARG A 160 5.04 -12.33 1.44
N PHE A 161 5.08 -11.02 1.27
CA PHE A 161 5.87 -10.34 0.26
C PHE A 161 7.38 -10.57 0.40
N CYS A 162 7.90 -10.68 1.63
CA CYS A 162 9.31 -10.93 1.89
C CYS A 162 9.64 -12.44 1.94
N ALA A 163 8.67 -13.34 1.81
CA ALA A 163 8.88 -14.79 1.83
C ALA A 163 9.13 -15.39 0.43
N GLU A 164 8.95 -14.59 -0.62
CA GLU A 164 9.27 -14.93 -2.01
C GLU A 164 10.73 -14.56 -2.33
#